data_264cb0947e5f640feb7f8faaa34cda2d
#
_entry.id   264cb0947e5f640feb7f8faaa34cda2d
#
_cell.length_a   1.000
_cell.length_b   1.000
_cell.length_c   1.000
_cell.angle_alpha   90.00
_cell.angle_beta   90.00
_cell.angle_gamma   90.00
#
_symmetry.space_group_name_H-M   'P 1'
#
loop_
_entity.id
_entity.type
_entity.pdbx_description
1 polymer ?
#
loop_
_entity_poly.entity_id
_entity_poly.type
_entity_poly.pdbx_seq_one_letter_code
_entity_poly.pdbx_strand_id
1 'polypeptide(L)'
;FRMLSKIKNNTLHIFESSIDLLSYATLLKLKGYDYQNQNLLALAGVYQPGNNIEQSKVPIAVKNFLKKNTYIKNIVLHFDNDRAGREATKALIFALNKYNIYDIPAPYGKDINDYLCYKLGLKERQEIEQYRKKMVQSKEYVPV
;
A
#
# COMPACT_ATOMS: atom_id res chain seq x y z
N PHE A 1 -12.75 2.49 0.79
CA PHE A 1 -13.07 1.82 -0.48
C PHE A 1 -12.44 0.43 -0.52
N ARG A 2 -13.17 -0.55 -1.02
CA ARG A 2 -12.67 -1.94 -1.07
C ARG A 2 -13.18 -2.67 -2.30
N MET A 3 -12.38 -3.62 -2.76
CA MET A 3 -12.75 -4.61 -3.76
C MET A 3 -12.51 -5.99 -3.18
N LEU A 4 -13.56 -6.80 -3.07
CA LEU A 4 -13.45 -8.15 -2.53
C LEU A 4 -13.16 -9.15 -3.64
N SER A 5 -12.32 -10.12 -3.33
CA SER A 5 -12.02 -11.23 -4.24
C SER A 5 -13.28 -12.04 -4.55
N LYS A 6 -13.45 -12.43 -5.81
CA LYS A 6 -14.50 -13.34 -6.25
C LYS A 6 -14.21 -14.80 -5.88
N ILE A 7 -12.95 -15.11 -5.59
CA ILE A 7 -12.51 -16.43 -5.13
C ILE A 7 -11.99 -16.32 -3.70
N LYS A 8 -11.92 -17.42 -3.00
CA LYS A 8 -11.33 -17.43 -1.65
C LYS A 8 -9.81 -17.17 -1.77
N ASN A 9 -9.37 -16.02 -1.28
CA ASN A 9 -7.98 -15.57 -1.29
C ASN A 9 -7.59 -15.11 0.11
N ASN A 10 -6.57 -15.70 0.68
CA ASN A 10 -6.12 -15.43 2.05
C ASN A 10 -5.18 -14.22 2.20
N THR A 11 -5.03 -13.43 1.14
CA THR A 11 -4.17 -12.24 1.10
C THR A 11 -5.01 -10.98 1.00
N LEU A 12 -4.68 -9.98 1.80
CA LEU A 12 -5.26 -8.63 1.75
C LEU A 12 -4.17 -7.65 1.33
N HIS A 13 -4.44 -6.85 0.31
CA HIS A 13 -3.61 -5.72 -0.10
C HIS A 13 -4.19 -4.41 0.44
N ILE A 14 -3.36 -3.60 1.09
CA ILE A 14 -3.76 -2.33 1.71
C ILE A 14 -3.04 -1.16 1.04
N PHE A 15 -3.80 -0.11 0.73
CA PHE A 15 -3.36 1.11 0.05
C PHE A 15 -3.74 2.34 0.88
N GLU A 16 -2.97 3.43 0.78
CA GLU A 16 -3.32 4.70 1.44
C GLU A 16 -4.55 5.36 0.79
N SER A 17 -4.69 5.27 -0.53
CA SER A 17 -5.74 5.92 -1.29
C SER A 17 -6.47 4.99 -2.25
N SER A 18 -7.69 5.38 -2.62
CA SER A 18 -8.47 4.67 -3.64
C SER A 18 -7.83 4.75 -5.03
N ILE A 19 -7.11 5.84 -5.32
CA ILE A 19 -6.39 6.02 -6.59
C ILE A 19 -5.28 4.98 -6.69
N ASP A 20 -4.51 4.76 -5.63
CA ASP A 20 -3.45 3.75 -5.63
C ASP A 20 -4.01 2.33 -5.77
N LEU A 21 -5.13 2.04 -5.10
CA LEU A 21 -5.82 0.77 -5.25
C LEU A 21 -6.24 0.52 -6.70
N LEU A 22 -6.89 1.50 -7.33
CA LEU A 22 -7.32 1.40 -8.73
C LEU A 22 -6.14 1.33 -9.69
N SER A 23 -5.04 2.03 -9.40
CA SER A 23 -3.79 1.95 -10.16
C SER A 23 -3.18 0.55 -10.08
N TYR A 24 -3.19 -0.05 -8.90
CA TYR A 24 -2.72 -1.43 -8.71
C TYR A 24 -3.59 -2.45 -9.49
N ALA A 25 -4.91 -2.31 -9.42
CA ALA A 25 -5.83 -3.15 -10.18
C ALA A 25 -5.58 -3.03 -11.70
N THR A 26 -5.30 -1.81 -12.17
CA THR A 26 -4.93 -1.55 -13.57
C THR A 26 -3.62 -2.21 -13.94
N LEU A 27 -2.59 -2.10 -13.09
CA LEU A 27 -1.29 -2.76 -13.31
C LEU A 27 -1.42 -4.28 -13.37
N LEU A 28 -2.25 -4.87 -12.51
CA LEU A 28 -2.54 -6.32 -12.58
C LEU A 28 -3.15 -6.68 -13.93
N LYS A 29 -4.17 -5.94 -14.36
CA LYS A 29 -4.84 -6.17 -15.64
C LYS A 29 -3.86 -6.04 -16.82
N LEU A 30 -2.98 -5.03 -16.81
CA LEU A 30 -1.96 -4.86 -17.85
C LEU A 30 -0.96 -6.02 -17.91
N LYS A 31 -0.73 -6.69 -16.79
CA LYS A 31 0.12 -7.89 -16.71
C LYS A 31 -0.62 -9.19 -17.02
N GLY A 32 -1.90 -9.14 -17.33
CA GLY A 32 -2.73 -10.31 -17.60
C GLY A 32 -3.28 -11.02 -16.38
N TYR A 33 -3.21 -10.41 -15.17
CA TYR A 33 -3.80 -10.94 -13.96
C TYR A 33 -5.23 -10.43 -13.75
N ASP A 34 -6.08 -11.27 -13.18
CA ASP A 34 -7.43 -10.87 -12.81
C ASP A 34 -7.44 -10.19 -11.43
N TYR A 35 -7.56 -8.87 -11.41
CA TYR A 35 -7.66 -8.09 -10.18
C TYR A 35 -8.90 -8.45 -9.36
N GLN A 36 -9.93 -9.02 -9.96
CA GLN A 36 -11.16 -9.45 -9.29
C GLN A 36 -10.94 -10.68 -8.39
N ASN A 37 -9.79 -11.31 -8.49
CA ASN A 37 -9.37 -12.41 -7.62
C ASN A 37 -8.49 -11.94 -6.44
N GLN A 38 -8.44 -10.62 -6.20
CA GLN A 38 -7.66 -10.02 -5.12
C GLN A 38 -8.56 -9.34 -4.10
N ASN A 39 -8.15 -9.35 -2.83
CA ASN A 39 -8.76 -8.50 -1.80
C ASN A 39 -7.97 -7.20 -1.71
N LEU A 40 -8.57 -6.10 -2.09
CA LEU A 40 -7.97 -4.77 -2.13
C LEU A 40 -8.73 -3.83 -1.19
N LEU A 41 -8.02 -3.14 -0.31
CA LEU A 41 -8.58 -2.20 0.66
C LEU A 41 -7.81 -0.89 0.65
N ALA A 42 -8.49 0.21 0.36
CA ALA A 42 -7.95 1.56 0.51
C ALA A 42 -8.42 2.17 1.82
N LEU A 43 -7.49 2.83 2.53
CA LEU A 43 -7.80 3.56 3.74
C LEU A 43 -8.60 4.83 3.41
N ALA A 44 -9.48 5.23 4.32
CA ALA A 44 -10.20 6.50 4.19
C ALA A 44 -9.35 7.60 4.82
N GLY A 45 -8.56 8.28 4.01
CA GLY A 45 -7.65 9.32 4.46
C GLY A 45 -6.27 8.81 4.86
N VAL A 46 -5.42 9.73 5.27
CA VAL A 46 -4.03 9.41 5.66
C VAL A 46 -4.05 8.75 7.04
N TYR A 47 -3.49 7.54 7.11
CA TYR A 47 -3.24 6.90 8.39
C TYR A 47 -2.10 7.62 9.10
N GLN A 48 -2.40 8.17 10.28
CA GLN A 48 -1.42 8.86 11.13
C GLN A 48 -1.04 7.91 12.27
N PRO A 49 0.19 7.34 12.27
CA PRO A 49 0.69 6.63 13.43
C PRO A 49 0.76 7.58 14.64
N GLY A 50 0.55 7.04 15.83
CA GLY A 50 0.80 7.79 17.06
C GLY A 50 2.28 8.14 17.25
N ASN A 51 2.60 8.99 18.24
CA ASN A 51 3.98 9.36 18.58
C ASN A 51 4.86 8.16 18.95
N ASN A 52 4.23 7.10 19.47
CA ASN A 52 4.86 5.82 19.74
C ASN A 52 4.27 4.77 18.77
N ILE A 53 5.12 4.17 17.92
CA ILE A 53 4.72 3.14 16.97
C ILE A 53 4.02 1.97 17.67
N GLU A 54 4.51 1.55 18.82
CA GLU A 54 3.94 0.43 19.59
C GLU A 54 2.53 0.71 20.11
N GLN A 55 2.15 1.96 20.27
CA GLN A 55 0.82 2.40 20.72
C GLN A 55 -0.09 2.81 19.56
N SER A 56 0.40 2.76 18.32
CA SER A 56 -0.38 3.12 17.15
C SER A 56 -1.54 2.14 16.94
N LYS A 57 -2.73 2.69 16.71
CA LYS A 57 -3.94 1.90 16.51
C LYS A 57 -4.04 1.42 15.06
N VAL A 58 -4.56 0.22 14.87
CA VAL A 58 -4.91 -0.27 13.54
C VAL A 58 -6.09 0.56 12.99
N PRO A 59 -6.04 1.02 11.74
CA PRO A 59 -7.17 1.72 11.12
C PRO A 59 -8.45 0.91 11.21
N ILE A 60 -9.57 1.57 11.49
CA ILE A 60 -10.87 0.90 11.69
C ILE A 60 -11.27 0.06 10.47
N ALA A 61 -11.02 0.56 9.26
CA ALA A 61 -11.33 -0.17 8.04
C ALA A 61 -10.59 -1.52 7.96
N VAL A 62 -9.31 -1.55 8.33
CA VAL A 62 -8.49 -2.78 8.37
C VAL A 62 -9.01 -3.71 9.45
N LYS A 63 -9.22 -3.20 10.66
CA LYS A 63 -9.73 -3.98 11.79
C LYS A 63 -11.07 -4.65 11.48
N ASN A 64 -12.01 -3.89 10.90
CA ASN A 64 -13.32 -4.42 10.52
C ASN A 64 -13.23 -5.44 9.40
N PHE A 65 -12.37 -5.21 8.42
CA PHE A 65 -12.15 -6.17 7.33
C PHE A 65 -11.62 -7.50 7.87
N LEU A 66 -10.58 -7.48 8.69
CA LEU A 66 -9.95 -8.68 9.24
C LEU A 66 -10.89 -9.43 10.20
N LYS A 67 -11.72 -8.71 10.96
CA LYS A 67 -12.73 -9.33 11.82
C LYS A 67 -13.79 -10.11 11.03
N LYS A 68 -14.19 -9.59 9.87
CA LYS A 68 -15.17 -10.26 9.00
C LYS A 68 -14.56 -11.35 8.12
N ASN A 69 -13.28 -11.29 7.83
CA ASN A 69 -12.60 -12.18 6.90
C ASN A 69 -11.47 -12.92 7.64
N THR A 70 -11.85 -13.82 8.53
CA THR A 70 -10.93 -14.54 9.44
C THR A 70 -9.97 -15.49 8.73
N TYR A 71 -10.20 -15.79 7.45
CA TYR A 71 -9.34 -16.62 6.62
C TYR A 71 -8.11 -15.88 6.09
N ILE A 72 -8.04 -14.56 6.24
CA ILE A 72 -6.87 -13.76 5.85
C ILE A 72 -5.67 -14.15 6.73
N LYS A 73 -4.55 -14.45 6.09
CA LYS A 73 -3.27 -14.80 6.72
C LYS A 73 -2.14 -13.86 6.32
N ASN A 74 -2.19 -13.34 5.10
CA ASN A 74 -1.17 -12.49 4.52
C ASN A 74 -1.68 -11.08 4.31
N ILE A 75 -0.86 -10.08 4.60
CA ILE A 75 -1.14 -8.67 4.37
C ILE A 75 0.00 -8.08 3.56
N VAL A 76 -0.33 -7.40 2.47
CA VAL A 76 0.64 -6.70 1.63
C VAL A 76 0.36 -5.20 1.74
N LEU A 77 1.34 -4.43 2.17
CA LEU A 77 1.25 -2.98 2.33
C LEU A 77 1.86 -2.30 1.10
N HIS A 78 1.08 -1.42 0.47
CA HIS A 78 1.48 -0.64 -0.70
C HIS A 78 1.44 0.86 -0.39
N PHE A 79 2.12 1.25 0.67
CA PHE A 79 2.11 2.64 1.13
C PHE A 79 3.15 3.48 0.40
N ASP A 80 2.97 4.79 0.46
CA ASP A 80 3.79 5.77 -0.24
C ASP A 80 5.28 5.69 0.14
N ASN A 81 6.13 6.04 -0.80
CA ASN A 81 7.59 6.14 -0.63
C ASN A 81 7.98 7.49 -0.01
N ASP A 82 7.17 8.02 0.91
CA ASP A 82 7.51 9.20 1.69
C ASP A 82 7.62 8.85 3.18
N ARG A 83 8.00 9.82 3.99
CA ARG A 83 8.18 9.62 5.43
C ARG A 83 6.91 9.09 6.10
N ALA A 84 5.77 9.70 5.80
CA ALA A 84 4.49 9.31 6.41
C ALA A 84 4.11 7.88 6.04
N GLY A 85 4.25 7.49 4.77
CA GLY A 85 3.98 6.13 4.30
C GLY A 85 4.90 5.10 4.93
N ARG A 86 6.19 5.43 5.11
CA ARG A 86 7.15 4.54 5.76
C ARG A 86 6.90 4.39 7.26
N GLU A 87 6.53 5.45 7.94
CA GLU A 87 6.14 5.39 9.36
C GLU A 87 4.85 4.59 9.55
N ALA A 88 3.86 4.80 8.70
CA ALA A 88 2.61 4.04 8.71
C ALA A 88 2.86 2.52 8.47
N THR A 89 3.74 2.19 7.54
CA THR A 89 4.15 0.80 7.27
C THR A 89 4.74 0.15 8.53
N LYS A 90 5.68 0.81 9.19
CA LYS A 90 6.30 0.28 10.41
C LYS A 90 5.27 0.07 11.52
N ALA A 91 4.37 1.03 11.70
CA ALA A 91 3.32 0.93 12.70
C ALA A 91 2.37 -0.25 12.46
N LEU A 92 1.96 -0.49 11.21
CA LEU A 92 1.09 -1.61 10.88
C LEU A 92 1.79 -2.96 10.96
N ILE A 93 3.06 -3.05 10.58
CA ILE A 93 3.87 -4.27 10.78
C ILE A 93 3.90 -4.65 12.25
N PHE A 94 4.11 -3.68 13.13
CA PHE A 94 4.09 -3.93 14.56
C PHE A 94 2.70 -4.32 15.09
N ALA A 95 1.66 -3.56 14.71
CA ALA A 95 0.31 -3.76 15.22
C ALA A 95 -0.37 -5.05 14.73
N LEU A 96 -0.01 -5.53 13.56
CA LEU A 96 -0.58 -6.72 12.91
C LEU A 96 0.38 -7.90 12.90
N ASN A 97 1.22 -8.03 13.91
CA ASN A 97 2.32 -9.00 13.98
C ASN A 97 1.90 -10.49 13.93
N LYS A 98 0.64 -10.78 14.12
CA LYS A 98 0.10 -12.14 13.98
C LYS A 98 -0.16 -12.56 12.52
N TYR A 99 -0.07 -11.61 11.59
CA TYR A 99 -0.19 -11.87 10.15
C TYR A 99 1.19 -11.94 9.51
N ASN A 100 1.28 -12.61 8.35
CA ASN A 100 2.45 -12.49 7.49
C ASN A 100 2.34 -11.16 6.73
N ILE A 101 3.24 -10.22 6.99
CA ILE A 101 3.19 -8.89 6.40
C ILE A 101 4.34 -8.70 5.43
N TYR A 102 4.00 -8.19 4.25
CA TYR A 102 4.92 -7.85 3.17
C TYR A 102 4.81 -6.37 2.88
N ASP A 103 5.95 -5.68 2.86
CA ASP A 103 6.03 -4.28 2.47
C ASP A 103 6.47 -4.17 1.02
N ILE A 104 5.54 -3.81 0.14
CA ILE A 104 5.77 -3.73 -1.31
C ILE A 104 5.30 -2.36 -1.80
N PRO A 105 6.09 -1.29 -1.57
CA PRO A 105 5.81 0.02 -2.13
C PRO A 105 6.00 0.03 -3.65
N ALA A 106 5.64 1.15 -4.29
CA ALA A 106 5.86 1.32 -5.72
C ALA A 106 7.35 1.16 -6.07
N PRO A 107 7.71 0.42 -7.15
CA PRO A 107 9.10 0.27 -7.58
C PRO A 107 9.76 1.60 -7.99
N TYR A 108 8.99 2.55 -8.50
CA TYR A 108 9.41 3.89 -8.91
C TYR A 108 8.37 4.92 -8.49
N GLY A 109 8.83 6.12 -8.16
CA GLY A 109 7.98 7.23 -7.79
C GLY A 109 7.54 7.22 -6.34
N LYS A 110 6.62 8.11 -6.02
CA LYS A 110 6.09 8.28 -4.69
C LYS A 110 5.14 7.13 -4.32
N ASP A 111 4.25 6.78 -5.23
CA ASP A 111 3.13 5.88 -5.01
C ASP A 111 2.85 4.96 -6.21
N ILE A 112 1.87 4.11 -6.08
CA ILE A 112 1.47 3.16 -7.13
C ILE A 112 0.93 3.89 -8.37
N ASN A 113 0.25 5.02 -8.19
CA ASN A 113 -0.24 5.81 -9.31
C ASN A 113 0.90 6.41 -10.14
N ASP A 114 1.95 6.92 -9.50
CA ASP A 114 3.17 7.37 -10.20
C ASP A 114 3.78 6.25 -11.03
N TYR A 115 3.86 5.06 -10.46
CA TYR A 115 4.39 3.89 -11.17
C TYR A 115 3.51 3.49 -12.37
N LEU A 116 2.18 3.52 -12.23
CA LEU A 116 1.27 3.28 -13.34
C LEU A 116 1.47 4.32 -14.45
N CYS A 117 1.55 5.61 -14.11
CA CYS A 117 1.79 6.67 -15.08
C CYS A 117 3.11 6.46 -15.84
N TYR A 118 4.16 6.05 -15.15
CA TYR A 118 5.42 5.67 -15.80
C TYR A 118 5.22 4.49 -16.78
N LYS A 119 4.55 3.43 -16.36
CA LYS A 119 4.30 2.25 -17.20
C LYS A 119 3.46 2.54 -18.43
N LEU A 120 2.58 3.54 -18.36
CA LEU A 120 1.75 4.00 -19.47
C LEU A 120 2.45 5.07 -20.35
N GLY A 121 3.69 5.44 -20.02
CA GLY A 121 4.42 6.47 -20.75
C GLY A 121 3.93 7.90 -20.50
N LEU A 122 3.14 8.13 -19.42
CA LEU A 122 2.62 9.44 -19.04
C LEU A 122 3.63 10.25 -18.20
N LYS A 123 4.60 9.57 -17.58
CA LYS A 123 5.71 10.17 -16.84
C LYS A 123 7.02 9.53 -17.25
N GLU A 124 8.05 10.36 -17.39
CA GLU A 124 9.40 9.88 -17.64
C GLU A 124 9.99 9.22 -16.40
N ARG A 125 10.72 8.14 -16.59
CA ARG A 125 11.40 7.44 -15.50
C ARG A 125 12.32 8.37 -14.70
N GLN A 126 13.01 9.28 -15.39
CA GLN A 126 13.91 10.24 -14.78
C GLN A 126 13.22 11.17 -13.78
N GLU A 127 12.00 11.64 -14.08
CA GLU A 127 11.21 12.50 -13.19
C GLU A 127 10.87 11.76 -11.90
N ILE A 128 10.48 10.51 -12.02
CA ILE A 128 10.14 9.66 -10.88
C ILE A 128 11.36 9.35 -10.01
N GLU A 129 12.51 9.07 -10.64
CA GLU A 129 13.76 8.82 -9.93
C GLU A 129 14.32 10.08 -9.26
N GLN A 130 14.16 11.25 -9.90
CA GLN A 130 14.53 12.53 -9.29
C GLN A 130 13.72 12.83 -8.05
N TYR A 131 12.40 12.59 -8.11
CA TYR A 131 11.53 12.72 -6.95
C TYR A 131 12.02 11.83 -5.80
N ARG A 132 12.30 10.56 -6.07
CA ARG A 132 12.80 9.60 -5.07
C ARG A 132 14.13 10.06 -4.45
N LYS A 133 15.09 10.50 -5.28
CA LYS A 133 16.39 11.02 -4.81
C LYS A 133 16.20 12.23 -3.90
N LYS A 134 15.32 13.16 -4.27
CA LYS A 134 15.00 14.34 -3.48
C LYS A 134 14.43 13.97 -2.11
N MET A 135 13.53 12.98 -2.05
CA MET A 135 12.94 12.50 -0.79
C MET A 135 13.99 11.87 0.14
N VAL A 136 14.92 11.09 -0.40
CA VAL A 136 16.03 10.52 0.37
C VAL A 136 16.92 11.61 0.95
N GLN A 137 17.25 12.63 0.16
CA GLN A 137 18.09 13.74 0.59
C GLN A 137 17.40 14.61 1.66
N SER A 138 16.11 14.82 1.55
CA SER A 138 15.31 15.59 2.54
C SER A 138 15.04 14.82 3.83
N LYS A 139 15.45 13.54 3.92
CA LYS A 139 15.15 12.62 5.03
C LYS A 139 13.64 12.37 5.22
N GLU A 140 12.82 12.68 4.24
CA GLU A 140 11.39 12.37 4.24
C GLU A 140 11.11 10.93 3.81
N TYR A 141 12.03 10.32 3.08
CA TYR A 141 11.95 8.94 2.62
C TYR A 141 12.85 8.03 3.45
N VAL A 142 12.25 7.00 4.05
CA VAL A 142 12.99 5.95 4.74
C VAL A 142 12.83 4.66 3.94
N PRO A 143 13.87 4.18 3.24
CA PRO A 143 13.82 2.90 2.54
C PRO A 143 13.66 1.77 3.55
N VAL A 144 12.92 0.76 3.17
CA VAL A 144 12.71 -0.46 3.96
C VAL A 144 13.67 -1.54 3.53
#